data_66465c975c23bab6e68494d8d08208f8
#
_entry.id   66465c975c23bab6e68494d8d08208f8
#
_cell.length_a   1.000
_cell.length_b   1.000
_cell.length_c   1.000
_cell.angle_alpha   90.00
_cell.angle_beta   90.00
_cell.angle_gamma   90.00
#
_symmetry.space_group_name_H-M   'P 1'
#
loop_
_entity.id
_entity.type
_entity.pdbx_description
1 polymer ?
#
loop_
_entity_poly.entity_id
_entity_poly.type
_entity_poly.pdbx_seq_one_letter_code
_entity_poly.pdbx_strand_id
1 'polypeptide(L)'
;MRGRRRGSESGRRWLPKGSRGAIPSLHLAGDAEWCVGSLGAEAMKINQDTVLQGKRVTLVPYTSAHVPRYHEWMQSEELQRLTASEPLSLEQEYEMQRSWRDDTDKCTFIVLDTERWSGQACADEDCMVGDVNLFLTDTEDPTLGEIEIMIAEPSYRGRGFGKEATLMMMSYGVTHLGITKFEAKIGQENEASICMFKKLHFKEVAVNSIFQEVTLRLDVSDQERRWLLEQTNHVEEKSYIELKLPAGVLET
;
A
#
# COMPACT_ATOMS: atom_id res chain seq x y z
N MET A 1 -27.31 18.67 -47.80
CA MET A 1 -26.43 19.31 -46.79
C MET A 1 -26.64 18.64 -45.45
N ARG A 2 -25.74 17.78 -45.03
CA ARG A 2 -25.81 17.08 -43.74
C ARG A 2 -24.51 17.36 -43.00
N GLY A 3 -24.59 18.20 -41.93
CA GLY A 3 -23.47 18.53 -41.08
C GLY A 3 -23.17 17.36 -40.13
N ARG A 4 -21.96 16.81 -40.19
CA ARG A 4 -21.41 15.87 -39.20
C ARG A 4 -20.96 16.67 -38.01
N ARG A 5 -21.55 16.44 -36.82
CA ARG A 5 -21.00 16.87 -35.56
C ARG A 5 -19.95 15.85 -35.12
N ARG A 6 -18.72 16.31 -34.98
CA ARG A 6 -17.63 15.53 -34.33
C ARG A 6 -17.90 15.55 -32.80
N GLY A 7 -18.05 14.38 -32.21
CA GLY A 7 -18.04 14.22 -30.77
C GLY A 7 -16.61 14.40 -30.27
N SER A 8 -16.42 15.31 -29.32
CA SER A 8 -15.19 15.43 -28.55
C SER A 8 -15.12 14.30 -27.54
N GLU A 9 -14.19 13.37 -27.73
CA GLU A 9 -13.79 12.44 -26.70
C GLU A 9 -13.04 13.24 -25.62
N SER A 10 -13.69 13.47 -24.50
CA SER A 10 -13.04 13.94 -23.30
C SER A 10 -12.30 12.77 -22.67
N GLY A 11 -10.98 12.69 -22.88
CA GLY A 11 -10.11 11.78 -22.15
C GLY A 11 -10.29 12.00 -20.63
N ARG A 12 -10.84 11.03 -19.96
CA ARG A 12 -10.90 11.02 -18.49
C ARG A 12 -9.49 10.77 -17.99
N ARG A 13 -8.88 11.80 -17.44
CA ARG A 13 -7.61 11.71 -16.73
C ARG A 13 -7.83 10.89 -15.48
N TRP A 14 -7.24 9.72 -15.42
CA TRP A 14 -7.27 8.86 -14.24
C TRP A 14 -6.44 9.51 -13.13
N LEU A 15 -7.05 9.73 -11.98
CA LEU A 15 -6.36 10.07 -10.72
C LEU A 15 -6.48 8.83 -9.83
N PRO A 16 -5.39 8.38 -9.17
CA PRO A 16 -5.47 7.29 -8.22
C PRO A 16 -6.51 7.63 -7.15
N LYS A 17 -7.31 6.63 -6.75
CA LYS A 17 -8.28 6.76 -5.66
C LYS A 17 -7.52 7.27 -4.43
N GLY A 18 -7.77 8.51 -4.00
CA GLY A 18 -7.12 9.12 -2.84
C GLY A 18 -6.64 10.56 -3.01
N SER A 19 -6.49 11.09 -4.23
CA SER A 19 -6.06 12.48 -4.43
C SER A 19 -7.22 13.41 -4.81
N ARG A 20 -8.04 13.83 -3.83
CA ARG A 20 -8.86 15.03 -3.93
C ARG A 20 -8.20 16.13 -3.12
N GLY A 21 -7.16 16.74 -3.67
CA GLY A 21 -6.54 17.96 -3.15
C GLY A 21 -6.53 19.01 -4.24
N ALA A 22 -7.22 20.13 -4.00
CA ALA A 22 -7.33 21.26 -4.91
C ALA A 22 -5.96 21.89 -5.17
N ILE A 23 -5.71 22.28 -6.43
CA ILE A 23 -4.57 23.11 -6.83
C ILE A 23 -4.80 24.53 -6.30
N PRO A 24 -3.95 25.11 -5.45
CA PRO A 24 -4.00 26.52 -5.16
C PRO A 24 -3.31 27.31 -6.26
N SER A 25 -4.01 28.30 -6.79
CA SER A 25 -3.49 29.34 -7.71
C SER A 25 -2.37 30.13 -7.02
N LEU A 26 -1.27 30.33 -7.75
CA LEU A 26 -0.23 31.28 -7.39
C LEU A 26 -0.79 32.69 -7.23
N HIS A 27 -0.56 33.31 -6.07
CA HIS A 27 -0.52 34.76 -5.92
C HIS A 27 0.84 35.14 -5.32
N LEU A 28 1.56 35.96 -6.09
CA LEU A 28 2.79 36.63 -5.69
C LEU A 28 2.45 37.74 -4.68
N ALA A 29 3.21 37.85 -3.59
CA ALA A 29 3.87 39.08 -3.12
C ALA A 29 4.34 38.95 -1.65
N GLY A 30 5.57 39.45 -1.39
CA GLY A 30 5.91 40.15 -0.14
C GLY A 30 6.98 39.49 0.74
N ASP A 31 8.19 40.03 0.65
CA ASP A 31 9.36 39.80 1.50
C ASP A 31 9.06 39.91 3.00
N ALA A 32 9.53 38.93 3.79
CA ALA A 32 9.96 39.14 5.17
C ALA A 32 10.95 38.04 5.57
N GLU A 33 12.23 38.43 5.69
CA GLU A 33 13.29 37.63 6.32
C GLU A 33 12.92 37.31 7.78
N TRP A 34 12.82 36.01 8.09
CA TRP A 34 13.03 35.50 9.44
C TRP A 34 14.01 34.33 9.36
N CYS A 35 15.26 34.62 9.75
CA CYS A 35 16.25 33.60 10.07
C CYS A 35 15.78 32.79 11.29
N VAL A 36 15.20 31.63 11.07
CA VAL A 36 15.11 30.56 12.06
C VAL A 36 15.73 29.35 11.41
N GLY A 37 16.74 28.77 12.08
CA GLY A 37 17.53 27.67 11.58
C GLY A 37 16.66 26.52 11.03
N SER A 38 16.85 26.23 9.77
CA SER A 38 16.30 25.09 9.08
C SER A 38 16.93 23.82 9.65
N LEU A 39 16.35 23.28 10.69
CA LEU A 39 16.31 21.82 10.83
C LEU A 39 15.32 21.38 9.74
N GLY A 40 15.86 20.94 8.60
CA GLY A 40 15.07 20.30 7.57
C GLY A 40 14.32 19.15 8.23
N ALA A 41 12.99 19.30 8.33
CA ALA A 41 12.12 18.18 8.56
C ALA A 41 12.27 17.31 7.31
N GLU A 42 13.19 16.33 7.35
CA GLU A 42 13.09 15.17 6.49
C GLU A 42 11.70 14.58 6.78
N ALA A 43 10.81 14.67 5.79
CA ALA A 43 9.54 14.01 5.84
C ALA A 43 9.85 12.53 6.12
N MET A 44 9.58 12.07 7.34
CA MET A 44 9.85 10.69 7.74
C MET A 44 8.90 9.83 6.91
N LYS A 45 9.45 9.17 5.93
CA LYS A 45 8.76 8.16 5.13
C LYS A 45 8.32 7.07 6.09
N ILE A 46 7.03 6.82 6.15
CA ILE A 46 6.36 6.05 7.22
C ILE A 46 7.05 4.71 7.52
N ASN A 47 7.49 3.98 6.47
CA ASN A 47 8.07 2.63 6.64
C ASN A 47 9.38 2.40 5.88
N GLN A 48 10.11 3.46 5.53
CA GLN A 48 11.27 3.35 4.61
C GLN A 48 12.41 2.43 5.09
N ASP A 49 12.50 2.21 6.40
CA ASP A 49 13.53 1.34 7.02
C ASP A 49 12.92 0.18 7.82
N THR A 50 11.67 -0.15 7.58
CA THR A 50 10.97 -1.20 8.33
C THR A 50 10.85 -2.47 7.50
N VAL A 51 11.33 -3.59 8.06
CA VAL A 51 11.03 -4.95 7.60
C VAL A 51 10.20 -5.65 8.66
N LEU A 52 9.10 -6.24 8.25
CA LEU A 52 8.29 -7.10 9.11
C LEU A 52 8.45 -8.54 8.62
N GLN A 53 9.08 -9.39 9.41
CA GLN A 53 9.31 -10.79 9.05
C GLN A 53 8.32 -11.70 9.76
N GLY A 54 7.42 -12.31 8.99
CA GLY A 54 6.45 -13.30 9.44
C GLY A 54 6.89 -14.74 9.15
N LYS A 55 5.95 -15.68 9.25
CA LYS A 55 6.20 -17.11 9.00
C LYS A 55 6.25 -17.44 7.51
N ARG A 56 5.33 -16.87 6.73
CA ARG A 56 5.19 -17.10 5.27
C ARG A 56 5.62 -15.90 4.47
N VAL A 57 5.35 -14.70 4.99
CA VAL A 57 5.60 -13.47 4.27
C VAL A 57 6.58 -12.60 5.03
N THR A 58 7.42 -11.90 4.30
CA THR A 58 8.23 -10.78 4.77
C THR A 58 7.77 -9.54 4.05
N LEU A 59 7.48 -8.47 4.80
CA LEU A 59 7.09 -7.18 4.26
C LEU A 59 8.31 -6.28 4.24
N VAL A 60 8.65 -5.74 3.06
CA VAL A 60 9.78 -4.81 2.87
C VAL A 60 9.29 -3.52 2.24
N PRO A 61 9.99 -2.38 2.44
CA PRO A 61 9.62 -1.11 1.82
C PRO A 61 9.61 -1.21 0.29
N TYR A 62 8.66 -0.51 -0.36
CA TYR A 62 8.62 -0.45 -1.82
C TYR A 62 9.72 0.46 -2.35
N THR A 63 10.74 -0.10 -2.99
CA THR A 63 11.90 0.61 -3.55
C THR A 63 11.90 0.55 -5.08
N SER A 64 12.76 1.34 -5.71
CA SER A 64 12.93 1.35 -7.16
C SER A 64 13.41 0.00 -7.73
N ALA A 65 14.08 -0.83 -6.94
CA ALA A 65 14.51 -2.16 -7.36
C ALA A 65 13.32 -3.09 -7.64
N HIS A 66 12.20 -2.91 -6.94
CA HIS A 66 10.99 -3.71 -7.11
C HIS A 66 10.17 -3.34 -8.35
N VAL A 67 10.37 -2.14 -8.92
CA VAL A 67 9.52 -1.59 -9.99
C VAL A 67 9.49 -2.47 -11.24
N PRO A 68 10.59 -3.04 -11.77
CA PRO A 68 10.52 -3.86 -12.96
C PRO A 68 9.59 -5.07 -12.79
N ARG A 69 9.68 -5.75 -11.65
CA ARG A 69 8.81 -6.91 -11.35
C ARG A 69 7.37 -6.50 -11.12
N TYR A 70 7.15 -5.39 -10.41
CA TYR A 70 5.80 -4.83 -10.21
C TYR A 70 5.15 -4.47 -11.54
N HIS A 71 5.90 -3.83 -12.44
CA HIS A 71 5.44 -3.49 -13.78
C HIS A 71 5.04 -4.72 -14.61
N GLU A 72 5.79 -5.85 -14.52
CA GLU A 72 5.40 -7.11 -15.15
C GLU A 72 4.04 -7.60 -14.66
N TRP A 73 3.76 -7.53 -13.35
CA TRP A 73 2.46 -7.89 -12.80
C TRP A 73 1.34 -7.01 -13.34
N MET A 74 1.60 -5.70 -13.44
CA MET A 74 0.60 -4.73 -13.90
C MET A 74 0.34 -4.75 -15.41
N GLN A 75 1.01 -5.64 -16.18
CA GLN A 75 0.61 -5.97 -17.54
C GLN A 75 -0.57 -6.99 -17.59
N SER A 76 -0.93 -7.60 -16.47
CA SER A 76 -2.06 -8.52 -16.38
C SER A 76 -3.40 -7.79 -16.36
N GLU A 77 -4.25 -8.03 -17.37
CA GLU A 77 -5.62 -7.49 -17.41
C GLU A 77 -6.46 -7.92 -16.19
N GLU A 78 -6.21 -9.14 -15.68
CA GLU A 78 -6.86 -9.64 -14.46
C GLU A 78 -6.50 -8.76 -13.26
N LEU A 79 -5.20 -8.49 -13.05
CA LEU A 79 -4.74 -7.67 -11.93
C LEU A 79 -5.21 -6.23 -12.07
N GLN A 80 -5.11 -5.62 -13.25
CA GLN A 80 -5.63 -4.27 -13.52
C GLN A 80 -7.12 -4.16 -13.15
N ARG A 81 -7.92 -5.16 -13.53
CA ARG A 81 -9.34 -5.20 -13.20
C ARG A 81 -9.59 -5.36 -11.70
N LEU A 82 -8.88 -6.29 -11.03
CA LEU A 82 -9.06 -6.56 -9.60
C LEU A 82 -8.59 -5.41 -8.71
N THR A 83 -7.59 -4.64 -9.14
CA THR A 83 -7.03 -3.48 -8.42
C THR A 83 -7.60 -2.15 -8.92
N ALA A 84 -8.51 -2.18 -9.92
CA ALA A 84 -9.05 -1.00 -10.58
C ALA A 84 -7.94 -0.05 -11.10
N SER A 85 -6.85 -0.61 -11.64
CA SER A 85 -5.68 0.11 -12.14
C SER A 85 -5.70 0.19 -13.66
N GLU A 86 -5.06 1.22 -14.22
CA GLU A 86 -4.79 1.36 -15.65
C GLU A 86 -3.34 0.97 -15.95
N PRO A 87 -3.04 0.47 -17.16
CA PRO A 87 -1.68 0.15 -17.55
C PRO A 87 -0.81 1.41 -17.59
N LEU A 88 0.36 1.34 -16.99
CA LEU A 88 1.37 2.39 -17.00
C LEU A 88 2.59 1.97 -17.83
N SER A 89 3.33 2.93 -18.37
CA SER A 89 4.69 2.66 -18.87
C SER A 89 5.65 2.40 -17.71
N LEU A 90 6.76 1.73 -17.96
CA LEU A 90 7.78 1.50 -16.94
C LEU A 90 8.28 2.80 -16.29
N GLU A 91 8.40 3.88 -17.07
CA GLU A 91 8.80 5.19 -16.54
C GLU A 91 7.74 5.75 -15.58
N GLN A 92 6.46 5.64 -15.94
CA GLN A 92 5.35 6.05 -15.08
C GLN A 92 5.26 5.20 -13.80
N GLU A 93 5.60 3.90 -13.87
CA GLU A 93 5.70 3.05 -12.66
C GLU A 93 6.81 3.53 -11.72
N TYR A 94 7.97 3.94 -12.24
CA TYR A 94 9.02 4.55 -11.42
C TYR A 94 8.58 5.88 -10.80
N GLU A 95 7.83 6.71 -11.54
CA GLU A 95 7.26 7.95 -11.02
C GLU A 95 6.24 7.69 -9.93
N MET A 96 5.35 6.73 -10.14
CA MET A 96 4.37 6.29 -9.15
C MET A 96 5.07 5.77 -7.89
N GLN A 97 6.10 4.92 -8.00
CA GLN A 97 6.84 4.41 -6.85
C GLN A 97 7.48 5.56 -6.05
N ARG A 98 8.10 6.55 -6.73
CA ARG A 98 8.66 7.72 -6.04
C ARG A 98 7.59 8.51 -5.31
N SER A 99 6.45 8.77 -5.98
CA SER A 99 5.30 9.44 -5.37
C SER A 99 4.80 8.70 -4.13
N TRP A 100 4.61 7.38 -4.21
CA TRP A 100 4.14 6.58 -3.09
C TRP A 100 5.12 6.54 -1.93
N ARG A 101 6.42 6.50 -2.23
CA ARG A 101 7.47 6.55 -1.22
C ARG A 101 7.50 7.89 -0.48
N ASP A 102 7.28 8.99 -1.20
CA ASP A 102 7.41 10.35 -0.65
C ASP A 102 6.10 10.88 -0.03
N ASP A 103 5.00 10.16 -0.22
CA ASP A 103 3.68 10.46 0.31
C ASP A 103 3.62 10.19 1.83
N THR A 104 3.08 11.14 2.61
CA THR A 104 2.98 11.06 4.08
C THR A 104 1.71 10.34 4.55
N ASP A 105 0.75 10.15 3.67
CA ASP A 105 -0.53 9.50 3.94
C ASP A 105 -0.68 8.13 3.25
N LYS A 106 0.45 7.56 2.85
CA LYS A 106 0.53 6.22 2.26
C LYS A 106 1.66 5.39 2.88
N CYS A 107 1.33 4.15 3.23
CA CYS A 107 2.28 3.15 3.68
C CYS A 107 2.17 1.92 2.77
N THR A 108 3.24 1.62 2.04
CA THR A 108 3.30 0.50 1.08
C THR A 108 4.43 -0.45 1.45
N PHE A 109 4.09 -1.74 1.53
CA PHE A 109 5.07 -2.81 1.62
C PHE A 109 4.95 -3.76 0.42
N ILE A 110 6.08 -4.20 -0.09
CA ILE A 110 6.17 -5.36 -0.98
C ILE A 110 6.12 -6.62 -0.13
N VAL A 111 5.36 -7.61 -0.58
CA VAL A 111 5.20 -8.92 0.07
C VAL A 111 6.17 -9.89 -0.58
N LEU A 112 7.10 -10.42 0.21
CA LEU A 112 8.06 -11.44 -0.19
C LEU A 112 7.68 -12.80 0.42
N ASP A 113 8.06 -13.88 -0.28
CA ASP A 113 8.04 -15.24 0.28
C ASP A 113 9.21 -15.40 1.27
N THR A 114 8.91 -15.55 2.56
CA THR A 114 9.93 -15.66 3.63
C THR A 114 10.87 -16.83 3.42
N GLU A 115 10.37 -17.99 2.96
CA GLU A 115 11.19 -19.19 2.74
C GLU A 115 12.24 -18.97 1.65
N ARG A 116 11.85 -18.30 0.55
CA ARG A 116 12.76 -17.96 -0.55
C ARG A 116 13.70 -16.81 -0.20
N TRP A 117 13.21 -15.85 0.56
CA TRP A 117 13.98 -14.66 0.94
C TRP A 117 15.01 -14.93 2.03
N SER A 118 15.04 -16.10 2.67
CA SER A 118 15.80 -16.49 3.86
C SER A 118 17.25 -15.96 3.91
N GLY A 119 17.36 -14.65 3.93
CA GLY A 119 18.55 -13.88 4.22
C GLY A 119 19.66 -13.92 3.17
N GLN A 120 19.86 -12.82 2.45
CA GLN A 120 21.08 -12.45 1.71
C GLN A 120 21.44 -13.22 0.42
N ALA A 121 20.83 -14.38 0.15
CA ALA A 121 21.19 -15.18 -1.04
C ALA A 121 20.28 -14.91 -2.25
N CYS A 122 19.12 -14.27 -2.08
CA CYS A 122 18.15 -14.01 -3.13
C CYS A 122 17.84 -12.49 -3.19
N ALA A 123 17.77 -11.94 -4.38
CA ALA A 123 17.29 -10.57 -4.56
C ALA A 123 15.80 -10.48 -4.17
N ASP A 124 15.35 -9.33 -3.67
CA ASP A 124 13.96 -9.15 -3.27
C ASP A 124 13.02 -9.44 -4.44
N GLU A 125 13.39 -9.02 -5.65
CA GLU A 125 12.63 -9.15 -6.88
C GLU A 125 12.28 -10.62 -7.21
N ASP A 126 13.18 -11.54 -6.91
CA ASP A 126 12.98 -12.97 -7.12
C ASP A 126 12.01 -13.61 -6.12
N CYS A 127 11.77 -12.93 -4.99
CA CYS A 127 10.96 -13.41 -3.89
C CYS A 127 9.61 -12.70 -3.78
N MET A 128 9.38 -11.69 -4.62
CA MET A 128 8.15 -10.90 -4.64
C MET A 128 6.93 -11.76 -4.99
N VAL A 129 5.85 -11.60 -4.21
CA VAL A 129 4.57 -12.30 -4.44
C VAL A 129 3.36 -11.36 -4.50
N GLY A 130 3.50 -10.10 -4.06
CA GLY A 130 2.45 -9.10 -4.04
C GLY A 130 2.85 -7.83 -3.31
N ASP A 131 1.86 -7.06 -2.93
CA ASP A 131 2.01 -5.85 -2.12
C ASP A 131 0.84 -5.67 -1.15
N VAL A 132 1.04 -4.88 -0.11
CA VAL A 132 0.01 -4.44 0.83
C VAL A 132 0.15 -2.96 1.10
N ASN A 133 -0.97 -2.24 1.04
CA ASN A 133 -1.04 -0.79 1.16
C ASN A 133 -1.96 -0.38 2.30
N LEU A 134 -1.63 0.74 2.94
CA LEU A 134 -2.50 1.43 3.88
C LEU A 134 -2.54 2.92 3.50
N PHE A 135 -3.74 3.42 3.19
CA PHE A 135 -3.98 4.82 2.85
C PHE A 135 -4.59 5.53 4.05
N LEU A 136 -4.02 6.68 4.41
CA LEU A 136 -4.39 7.52 5.55
C LEU A 136 -5.02 8.83 5.06
N THR A 137 -5.88 8.74 4.05
CA THR A 137 -6.35 9.87 3.24
C THR A 137 -7.62 10.54 3.78
N ASP A 138 -8.24 10.01 4.84
CA ASP A 138 -9.39 10.67 5.44
C ASP A 138 -8.94 11.82 6.34
N THR A 139 -9.18 13.06 5.88
CA THR A 139 -8.82 14.27 6.63
C THR A 139 -9.74 14.55 7.84
N GLU A 140 -10.91 13.95 7.88
CA GLU A 140 -11.87 14.09 8.97
C GLU A 140 -11.63 13.04 10.07
N ASP A 141 -11.10 11.86 9.69
CA ASP A 141 -10.76 10.78 10.62
C ASP A 141 -9.33 10.25 10.36
N PRO A 142 -8.30 10.87 10.95
CA PRO A 142 -6.91 10.43 10.76
C PRO A 142 -6.61 9.05 11.37
N THR A 143 -7.56 8.45 12.07
CA THR A 143 -7.43 7.09 12.63
C THR A 143 -8.03 6.02 11.73
N LEU A 144 -8.58 6.40 10.57
CA LEU A 144 -9.09 5.50 9.54
C LEU A 144 -7.99 5.18 8.53
N GLY A 145 -7.72 3.90 8.33
CA GLY A 145 -6.84 3.40 7.27
C GLY A 145 -7.60 2.57 6.25
N GLU A 146 -7.53 2.92 4.97
CA GLU A 146 -8.00 2.08 3.87
C GLU A 146 -6.91 1.08 3.51
N ILE A 147 -7.20 -0.22 3.66
CA ILE A 147 -6.22 -1.30 3.43
C ILE A 147 -6.49 -2.00 2.11
N GLU A 148 -5.45 -2.15 1.30
CA GLU A 148 -5.48 -2.88 0.05
C GLU A 148 -4.40 -3.98 0.05
N ILE A 149 -4.70 -5.13 -0.54
CA ILE A 149 -3.80 -6.28 -0.65
C ILE A 149 -3.91 -6.89 -2.05
N MET A 150 -2.76 -7.12 -2.68
CA MET A 150 -2.67 -7.86 -3.93
C MET A 150 -1.69 -9.02 -3.77
N ILE A 151 -2.12 -10.25 -4.05
CA ILE A 151 -1.22 -11.38 -4.30
C ILE A 151 -1.16 -11.59 -5.81
N ALA A 152 -0.12 -11.01 -6.40
CA ALA A 152 0.08 -10.97 -7.85
C ALA A 152 0.39 -12.35 -8.42
N GLU A 153 1.22 -13.13 -7.72
CA GLU A 153 1.64 -14.46 -8.15
C GLU A 153 0.54 -15.50 -7.91
N PRO A 154 -0.08 -16.07 -8.95
CA PRO A 154 -1.22 -16.99 -8.80
C PRO A 154 -0.91 -18.23 -7.94
N SER A 155 0.32 -18.75 -8.01
CA SER A 155 0.75 -19.93 -7.24
C SER A 155 0.79 -19.71 -5.73
N TYR A 156 0.74 -18.48 -5.27
CA TYR A 156 0.72 -18.11 -3.85
C TYR A 156 -0.68 -17.80 -3.32
N ARG A 157 -1.69 -17.68 -4.21
CA ARG A 157 -3.07 -17.42 -3.83
C ARG A 157 -3.67 -18.64 -3.11
N GLY A 158 -4.60 -18.40 -2.18
CA GLY A 158 -5.27 -19.46 -1.41
C GLY A 158 -4.39 -20.17 -0.36
N ARG A 159 -3.12 -19.80 -0.22
CA ARG A 159 -2.13 -20.42 0.68
C ARG A 159 -1.89 -19.63 1.98
N GLY A 160 -2.66 -18.57 2.22
CA GLY A 160 -2.60 -17.77 3.45
C GLY A 160 -1.62 -16.59 3.41
N PHE A 161 -0.92 -16.36 2.29
CA PHE A 161 -0.01 -15.22 2.13
C PHE A 161 -0.71 -13.88 2.30
N GLY A 162 -1.81 -13.65 1.56
CA GLY A 162 -2.60 -12.43 1.69
C GLY A 162 -3.15 -12.21 3.10
N LYS A 163 -3.61 -13.28 3.76
CA LYS A 163 -4.10 -13.18 5.15
C LYS A 163 -3.00 -12.73 6.10
N GLU A 164 -1.82 -13.33 6.03
CA GLU A 164 -0.71 -13.00 6.93
C GLU A 164 -0.20 -11.58 6.66
N ALA A 165 -0.02 -11.18 5.39
CA ALA A 165 0.38 -9.83 5.03
C ALA A 165 -0.63 -8.77 5.53
N THR A 166 -1.93 -9.02 5.37
CA THR A 166 -3.00 -8.13 5.86
C THR A 166 -2.94 -7.99 7.39
N LEU A 167 -2.80 -9.10 8.14
CA LEU A 167 -2.69 -9.06 9.60
C LEU A 167 -1.45 -8.28 10.05
N MET A 168 -0.30 -8.49 9.40
CA MET A 168 0.94 -7.76 9.71
C MET A 168 0.80 -6.26 9.45
N MET A 169 0.20 -5.88 8.31
CA MET A 169 -0.07 -4.47 8.00
C MET A 169 -1.05 -3.83 8.98
N MET A 170 -2.12 -4.53 9.35
CA MET A 170 -3.07 -4.04 10.37
C MET A 170 -2.39 -3.86 11.73
N SER A 171 -1.56 -4.82 12.15
CA SER A 171 -0.79 -4.72 13.40
C SER A 171 0.14 -3.52 13.39
N TYR A 172 0.86 -3.30 12.28
CA TYR A 172 1.71 -2.12 12.08
C TYR A 172 0.90 -0.82 12.13
N GLY A 173 -0.24 -0.76 11.45
CA GLY A 173 -1.14 0.40 11.48
C GLY A 173 -1.62 0.76 12.88
N VAL A 174 -1.98 -0.26 13.68
CA VAL A 174 -2.45 -0.05 15.07
C VAL A 174 -1.32 0.34 16.02
N THR A 175 -0.11 -0.22 15.84
CA THR A 175 1.01 -0.01 16.77
C THR A 175 1.83 1.23 16.47
N HIS A 176 2.01 1.57 15.18
CA HIS A 176 2.90 2.65 14.74
C HIS A 176 2.17 3.87 14.18
N LEU A 177 0.99 3.68 13.58
CA LEU A 177 0.27 4.74 12.87
C LEU A 177 -0.98 5.23 13.61
N GLY A 178 -1.30 4.65 14.76
CA GLY A 178 -2.46 5.05 15.57
C GLY A 178 -3.81 4.73 14.93
N ILE A 179 -3.87 3.76 14.01
CA ILE A 179 -5.11 3.37 13.33
C ILE A 179 -6.04 2.67 14.31
N THR A 180 -7.30 3.09 14.32
CA THR A 180 -8.37 2.48 15.11
C THR A 180 -9.53 1.96 14.27
N LYS A 181 -9.52 2.24 12.97
CA LYS A 181 -10.52 1.76 12.00
C LYS A 181 -9.84 1.36 10.70
N PHE A 182 -10.22 0.23 10.16
CA PHE A 182 -9.79 -0.21 8.84
C PHE A 182 -10.97 -0.31 7.90
N GLU A 183 -10.82 0.16 6.66
CA GLU A 183 -11.73 -0.09 5.56
C GLU A 183 -11.02 -0.84 4.44
N ALA A 184 -11.76 -1.72 3.77
CA ALA A 184 -11.35 -2.36 2.53
C ALA A 184 -12.48 -2.19 1.50
N LYS A 185 -12.14 -1.60 0.35
CA LYS A 185 -13.04 -1.42 -0.79
C LYS A 185 -12.71 -2.48 -1.83
N ILE A 186 -13.68 -3.36 -2.11
CA ILE A 186 -13.44 -4.59 -2.86
C ILE A 186 -14.51 -4.71 -3.96
N GLY A 187 -14.09 -5.01 -5.19
CA GLY A 187 -15.01 -5.35 -6.26
C GLY A 187 -15.92 -6.52 -5.86
N GLN A 188 -17.22 -6.43 -6.13
CA GLN A 188 -18.22 -7.43 -5.72
C GLN A 188 -17.91 -8.84 -6.27
N GLU A 189 -17.21 -8.90 -7.40
CA GLU A 189 -16.77 -10.17 -8.03
C GLU A 189 -15.58 -10.82 -7.33
N ASN A 190 -14.84 -10.08 -6.47
CA ASN A 190 -13.68 -10.59 -5.75
C ASN A 190 -14.08 -11.27 -4.45
N GLU A 191 -14.83 -12.38 -4.59
CA GLU A 191 -15.34 -13.17 -3.47
C GLU A 191 -14.22 -13.66 -2.54
N ALA A 192 -13.04 -13.95 -3.09
CA ALA A 192 -11.89 -14.43 -2.32
C ALA A 192 -11.42 -13.37 -1.30
N SER A 193 -11.25 -12.12 -1.74
CA SER A 193 -10.88 -11.01 -0.84
C SER A 193 -12.00 -10.69 0.14
N ILE A 194 -13.26 -10.62 -0.30
CA ILE A 194 -14.41 -10.40 0.58
C ILE A 194 -14.46 -11.46 1.69
N CYS A 195 -14.30 -12.74 1.33
CA CYS A 195 -14.29 -13.84 2.30
C CYS A 195 -13.10 -13.75 3.26
N MET A 196 -11.91 -13.37 2.78
CA MET A 196 -10.73 -13.18 3.61
C MET A 196 -10.94 -12.06 4.64
N PHE A 197 -11.38 -10.88 4.22
CA PHE A 197 -11.62 -9.75 5.13
C PHE A 197 -12.74 -10.05 6.14
N LYS A 198 -13.83 -10.73 5.73
CA LYS A 198 -14.87 -11.19 6.67
C LYS A 198 -14.31 -12.15 7.74
N LYS A 199 -13.35 -13.02 7.40
CA LYS A 199 -12.64 -13.88 8.37
C LYS A 199 -11.67 -13.10 9.27
N LEU A 200 -11.29 -11.89 8.89
CA LEU A 200 -10.52 -10.94 9.70
C LEU A 200 -11.41 -9.96 10.47
N HIS A 201 -12.66 -10.34 10.70
CA HIS A 201 -13.68 -9.65 11.48
C HIS A 201 -14.23 -8.35 10.86
N PHE A 202 -13.89 -8.06 9.59
CA PHE A 202 -14.51 -6.96 8.88
C PHE A 202 -15.99 -7.22 8.63
N LYS A 203 -16.78 -6.16 8.73
CA LYS A 203 -18.23 -6.17 8.48
C LYS A 203 -18.55 -5.30 7.27
N GLU A 204 -19.52 -5.73 6.50
CA GLU A 204 -20.02 -4.95 5.37
C GLU A 204 -20.77 -3.72 5.88
N VAL A 205 -20.34 -2.53 5.43
CA VAL A 205 -20.93 -1.25 5.83
C VAL A 205 -21.57 -0.50 4.67
N ALA A 206 -21.15 -0.77 3.43
CA ALA A 206 -21.73 -0.15 2.24
C ALA A 206 -21.58 -1.06 1.01
N VAL A 207 -22.52 -0.90 0.06
CA VAL A 207 -22.45 -1.48 -1.28
C VAL A 207 -22.67 -0.36 -2.28
N ASN A 208 -21.75 -0.19 -3.21
CA ASN A 208 -21.84 0.76 -4.29
C ASN A 208 -22.17 0.03 -5.60
N SER A 209 -23.44 0.09 -6.02
CA SER A 209 -23.89 -0.58 -7.23
C SER A 209 -23.40 0.07 -8.52
N ILE A 210 -22.96 1.35 -8.48
CA ILE A 210 -22.45 2.06 -9.66
C ILE A 210 -21.03 1.57 -9.97
N PHE A 211 -20.20 1.44 -8.93
CA PHE A 211 -18.81 0.97 -9.06
C PHE A 211 -18.68 -0.54 -8.86
N GLN A 212 -19.79 -1.26 -8.60
CA GLN A 212 -19.79 -2.70 -8.30
C GLN A 212 -18.82 -3.05 -7.18
N GLU A 213 -18.85 -2.28 -6.09
CA GLU A 213 -17.89 -2.35 -4.98
C GLU A 213 -18.63 -2.54 -3.65
N VAL A 214 -18.04 -3.33 -2.76
CA VAL A 214 -18.44 -3.45 -1.36
C VAL A 214 -17.38 -2.82 -0.46
N THR A 215 -17.82 -2.06 0.55
CA THR A 215 -16.94 -1.54 1.60
C THR A 215 -17.11 -2.41 2.85
N LEU A 216 -16.00 -2.99 3.29
CA LEU A 216 -15.91 -3.73 4.54
C LEU A 216 -15.15 -2.88 5.55
N ARG A 217 -15.57 -2.88 6.83
CA ARG A 217 -14.94 -2.10 7.91
C ARG A 217 -14.70 -2.97 9.14
N LEU A 218 -13.59 -2.69 9.81
CA LEU A 218 -13.26 -3.17 11.15
C LEU A 218 -12.99 -1.98 12.07
N ASP A 219 -13.78 -1.84 13.14
CA ASP A 219 -13.47 -0.94 14.24
C ASP A 219 -12.62 -1.70 15.27
N VAL A 220 -11.44 -1.17 15.58
CA VAL A 220 -10.45 -1.84 16.44
C VAL A 220 -10.76 -1.54 17.91
N SER A 221 -11.65 -2.34 18.49
CA SER A 221 -11.88 -2.37 19.95
C SER A 221 -10.65 -2.93 20.70
N ASP A 222 -10.62 -2.79 22.04
CA ASP A 222 -9.57 -3.40 22.87
C ASP A 222 -9.50 -4.92 22.69
N GLN A 223 -10.63 -5.58 22.41
CA GLN A 223 -10.68 -7.01 22.14
C GLN A 223 -10.06 -7.32 20.79
N GLU A 224 -10.42 -6.56 19.74
CA GLU A 224 -9.84 -6.72 18.40
C GLU A 224 -8.35 -6.40 18.38
N ARG A 225 -7.93 -5.38 19.13
CA ARG A 225 -6.51 -5.06 19.28
C ARG A 225 -5.73 -6.23 19.90
N ARG A 226 -6.22 -6.81 21.01
CA ARG A 226 -5.57 -7.97 21.64
C ARG A 226 -5.50 -9.15 20.68
N TRP A 227 -6.62 -9.48 20.04
CA TRP A 227 -6.67 -10.56 19.06
C TRP A 227 -5.65 -10.34 17.93
N LEU A 228 -5.60 -9.15 17.35
CA LEU A 228 -4.67 -8.81 16.26
C LEU A 228 -3.21 -8.98 16.68
N LEU A 229 -2.84 -8.49 17.86
CA LEU A 229 -1.49 -8.63 18.40
C LEU A 229 -1.14 -10.08 18.72
N GLU A 230 -2.09 -10.90 19.17
CA GLU A 230 -1.90 -12.34 19.34
C GLU A 230 -1.66 -13.06 18.00
N GLN A 231 -2.38 -12.66 16.94
CA GLN A 231 -2.18 -13.23 15.60
C GLN A 231 -0.80 -12.89 15.00
N THR A 232 -0.19 -11.80 15.45
CA THR A 232 1.06 -11.25 14.91
C THR A 232 2.23 -11.27 15.90
N ASN A 233 2.10 -11.93 17.06
CA ASN A 233 3.10 -11.97 18.11
C ASN A 233 4.44 -12.63 17.71
N HIS A 234 4.45 -13.32 16.59
CA HIS A 234 5.62 -13.99 16.03
C HIS A 234 6.35 -13.13 14.98
N VAL A 235 5.81 -11.96 14.62
CA VAL A 235 6.40 -11.07 13.64
C VAL A 235 7.58 -10.35 14.25
N GLU A 236 8.72 -10.40 13.55
CA GLU A 236 9.93 -9.67 13.92
C GLU A 236 10.04 -8.40 13.09
N GLU A 237 10.28 -7.28 13.75
CA GLU A 237 10.58 -6.00 13.09
C GLU A 237 12.09 -5.81 13.02
N LYS A 238 12.61 -5.42 11.84
CA LYS A 238 14.04 -5.24 11.55
C LYS A 238 14.27 -3.98 10.72
N SER A 239 15.50 -3.45 10.75
CA SER A 239 15.92 -2.39 9.85
C SER A 239 16.20 -2.93 8.45
N TYR A 240 15.55 -2.34 7.43
CA TYR A 240 15.80 -2.70 6.03
C TYR A 240 17.19 -2.28 5.58
N ILE A 241 17.68 -1.12 6.05
CA ILE A 241 19.02 -0.60 5.73
C ILE A 241 20.07 -1.55 6.28
N GLU A 242 19.97 -1.96 7.55
CA GLU A 242 20.93 -2.88 8.17
C GLU A 242 21.00 -4.22 7.46
N LEU A 243 19.85 -4.75 7.03
CA LEU A 243 19.79 -6.02 6.30
C LEU A 243 20.39 -5.94 4.90
N LYS A 244 20.49 -4.75 4.30
CA LYS A 244 21.09 -4.53 2.99
C LYS A 244 22.55 -4.11 3.05
N LEU A 245 23.09 -3.84 4.24
CA LEU A 245 24.52 -3.55 4.39
C LEU A 245 25.34 -4.83 4.17
N PRO A 246 26.49 -4.74 3.46
CA PRO A 246 27.42 -5.87 3.37
C PRO A 246 27.91 -6.29 4.76
N ALA A 247 28.00 -7.60 4.99
CA ALA A 247 28.55 -8.12 6.24
C ALA A 247 29.98 -7.56 6.45
N GLY A 248 30.17 -6.77 7.51
CA GLY A 248 31.46 -6.17 7.87
C GLY A 248 31.49 -4.65 8.01
N VAL A 249 30.38 -3.94 7.79
CA VAL A 249 30.35 -2.44 7.94
C VAL A 249 29.92 -2.01 9.36
N LEU A 250 29.43 -2.91 10.19
CA LEU A 250 28.94 -2.60 11.55
C LEU A 250 29.99 -2.75 12.66
N GLU A 251 31.29 -2.99 12.32
CA GLU A 251 32.38 -3.10 13.31
C GLU A 251 33.39 -1.95 13.14
N THR A 252 32.98 -0.72 13.42
CA THR A 252 33.94 0.39 13.72
C THR A 252 33.34 1.36 14.73
#